data_ca5c994bf09122b5816793684748705a
#
_entry.id   ca5c994bf09122b5816793684748705a
#
_cell.length_a   1.000
_cell.length_b   1.000
_cell.length_c   1.000
_cell.angle_alpha   90.00
_cell.angle_beta   90.00
_cell.angle_gamma   90.00
#
_symmetry.space_group_name_H-M   'P 1'
#
loop_
_entity.id
_entity.type
_entity.pdbx_description
1 polymer ?
#
loop_
_entity_poly.entity_id
_entity_poly.type
_entity_poly.pdbx_seq_one_letter_code
_entity_poly.pdbx_strand_id
1 'polypeptide(L)'
;MANAGDVIGIIQIYSGSKLIDCTPGSKIRLPGRKNTAVPTGYKTRTAASYQGGQVDATALMGTGDDLDWPDPSARGPLQVRCDTGQVIAITDAIIEQKPDIGDGGGKAALRWFFDNYTIQVTS
;
A
#
# COMPACT_ATOMS: atom_id res chain seq x y z
N MET A 1 -9.93 -16.00 13.18
CA MET A 1 -9.95 -14.73 13.94
C MET A 1 -8.66 -14.55 14.70
N ALA A 2 -8.03 -13.39 14.60
CA ALA A 2 -6.77 -13.12 15.28
C ALA A 2 -7.00 -12.86 16.76
N ASN A 3 -6.04 -13.27 17.61
CA ASN A 3 -6.05 -12.96 19.04
C ASN A 3 -5.60 -11.51 19.28
N ALA A 4 -6.02 -10.93 20.40
CA ALA A 4 -5.73 -9.53 20.69
C ALA A 4 -4.22 -9.21 20.80
N GLY A 5 -3.38 -10.21 21.09
CA GLY A 5 -1.93 -10.02 21.16
C GLY A 5 -1.20 -10.24 19.85
N ASP A 6 -1.90 -10.61 18.78
CA ASP A 6 -1.26 -10.90 17.50
C ASP A 6 -0.90 -9.60 16.79
N VAL A 7 0.22 -9.62 16.07
CA VAL A 7 0.65 -8.51 15.21
C VAL A 7 0.41 -8.88 13.75
N ILE A 8 0.36 -7.87 12.88
CA ILE A 8 0.18 -8.07 11.45
C ILE A 8 1.36 -8.86 10.89
N GLY A 9 1.08 -10.04 10.36
CA GLY A 9 2.08 -10.90 9.73
C GLY A 9 1.90 -11.05 8.23
N ILE A 10 0.67 -10.90 7.74
CA ILE A 10 0.34 -11.09 6.33
C ILE A 10 -0.53 -9.93 5.86
N ILE A 11 -0.17 -9.36 4.72
CA ILE A 11 -0.95 -8.33 4.04
C ILE A 11 -1.30 -8.84 2.64
N GLN A 12 -2.61 -8.83 2.32
CA GLN A 12 -3.12 -9.17 0.99
C GLN A 12 -3.62 -7.91 0.31
N ILE A 13 -3.32 -7.78 -0.97
CA ILE A 13 -3.68 -6.61 -1.76
C ILE A 13 -4.61 -7.04 -2.90
N TYR A 14 -5.77 -6.38 -3.01
CA TYR A 14 -6.74 -6.61 -4.07
C TYR A 14 -6.86 -5.36 -4.93
N SER A 15 -6.67 -5.51 -6.23
CA SER A 15 -6.95 -4.45 -7.21
C SER A 15 -8.30 -4.74 -7.85
N GLY A 16 -9.33 -4.01 -7.43
CA GLY A 16 -10.70 -4.36 -7.77
C GLY A 16 -11.08 -5.69 -7.13
N SER A 17 -11.42 -6.69 -7.94
CA SER A 17 -11.74 -8.04 -7.46
C SER A 17 -10.56 -9.02 -7.59
N LYS A 18 -9.42 -8.56 -8.09
CA LYS A 18 -8.26 -9.41 -8.36
C LYS A 18 -7.29 -9.40 -7.19
N LEU A 19 -7.01 -10.57 -6.63
CA LEU A 19 -5.96 -10.73 -5.63
C LEU A 19 -4.60 -10.67 -6.31
N ILE A 20 -3.70 -9.86 -5.74
CA ILE A 20 -2.32 -9.75 -6.21
C ILE A 20 -1.44 -10.61 -5.30
N ASP A 21 -0.77 -11.60 -5.88
CA ASP A 21 0.19 -12.42 -5.13
C ASP A 21 1.45 -11.60 -4.87
N CYS A 22 1.72 -11.34 -3.60
CA CYS A 22 2.85 -10.51 -3.19
C CYS A 22 3.81 -11.29 -2.30
N THR A 23 5.09 -10.95 -2.40
CA THR A 23 6.09 -11.46 -1.46
C THR A 23 5.91 -10.80 -0.10
N PRO A 24 6.41 -11.41 0.99
CA PRO A 24 6.43 -10.73 2.29
C PRO A 24 7.18 -9.40 2.21
N GLY A 25 6.76 -8.45 3.04
CA GLY A 25 7.37 -7.13 3.08
C GLY A 25 6.53 -6.02 2.47
N SER A 26 5.29 -6.32 2.07
CA SER A 26 4.34 -5.28 1.66
C SER A 26 4.06 -4.33 2.80
N LYS A 27 3.92 -3.05 2.50
CA LYS A 27 3.65 -2.03 3.51
C LYS A 27 2.73 -0.94 2.99
N ILE A 28 2.02 -0.32 3.92
CA ILE A 28 1.11 0.78 3.60
C ILE A 28 1.41 1.95 4.54
N ARG A 29 1.37 3.15 3.98
CA ARG A 29 1.47 4.40 4.72
C ARG A 29 0.18 5.17 4.50
N LEU A 30 -0.53 5.47 5.58
CA LEU A 30 -1.78 6.24 5.50
C LEU A 30 -1.47 7.71 5.27
N PRO A 31 -2.34 8.45 4.54
CA PRO A 31 -2.14 9.87 4.31
C PRO A 31 -2.34 10.66 5.60
N GLY A 32 -1.65 11.78 5.72
CA GLY A 32 -1.79 12.63 6.86
C GLY A 32 -0.73 13.71 6.96
N ARG A 33 -0.66 14.32 8.13
CA ARG A 33 0.28 15.37 8.41
C ARG A 33 1.66 14.77 8.75
N LYS A 34 2.68 15.31 8.14
CA LYS A 34 4.07 15.03 8.49
C LYS A 34 4.67 16.28 9.15
N ASN A 35 5.28 16.09 10.30
CA ASN A 35 5.97 17.16 11.00
C ASN A 35 7.47 17.03 10.79
N THR A 36 8.11 18.15 10.51
CA THR A 36 9.55 18.21 10.36
C THR A 36 10.12 19.10 11.47
N ALA A 37 11.13 18.63 12.18
CA ALA A 37 11.78 19.38 13.22
C ALA A 37 12.60 20.51 12.62
N VAL A 38 12.40 21.73 13.16
CA VAL A 38 13.18 22.92 12.75
C VAL A 38 13.86 23.44 14.02
N PRO A 39 15.16 23.12 14.22
CA PRO A 39 15.87 23.57 15.41
C PRO A 39 16.12 25.06 15.38
N THR A 40 15.91 25.71 16.53
CA THR A 40 16.34 27.08 16.80
C THR A 40 17.35 27.04 17.94
N GLY A 41 17.90 28.17 18.36
CA GLY A 41 18.99 28.19 19.35
C GLY A 41 18.70 27.45 20.65
N TYR A 42 17.45 27.47 21.13
CA TYR A 42 17.10 26.89 22.44
C TYR A 42 15.90 25.93 22.40
N LYS A 43 15.27 25.74 21.25
CA LYS A 43 14.13 24.82 21.16
C LYS A 43 13.93 24.34 19.72
N THR A 44 13.17 23.26 19.60
CA THR A 44 12.77 22.70 18.30
C THR A 44 11.36 23.14 17.98
N ARG A 45 11.17 23.74 16.82
CA ARG A 45 9.85 24.04 16.27
C ARG A 45 9.50 22.99 15.24
N THR A 46 8.24 22.92 14.86
CA THR A 46 7.78 21.94 13.86
C THR A 46 7.20 22.66 12.65
N ALA A 47 7.58 22.19 11.47
CA ALA A 47 6.95 22.57 10.22
C ALA A 47 6.09 21.42 9.74
N ALA A 48 4.87 21.72 9.31
CA ALA A 48 3.91 20.72 8.89
C ALA A 48 3.82 20.67 7.37
N SER A 49 3.71 19.47 6.82
CA SER A 49 3.44 19.23 5.41
C SER A 49 2.45 18.08 5.26
N TYR A 50 1.74 18.04 4.15
CA TYR A 50 0.87 16.91 3.84
C TYR A 50 1.70 15.79 3.22
N GLN A 51 1.50 14.57 3.70
CA GLN A 51 2.11 13.38 3.14
C GLN A 51 1.00 12.46 2.66
N GLY A 52 0.95 12.19 1.36
CA GLY A 52 -0.05 11.30 0.78
C GLY A 52 0.15 9.86 1.18
N GLY A 53 -0.89 9.06 1.02
CA GLY A 53 -0.82 7.63 1.29
C GLY A 53 -0.05 6.90 0.21
N GLN A 54 0.56 5.77 0.58
CA GLN A 54 1.38 4.98 -0.33
C GLN A 54 1.27 3.50 0.05
N VAL A 55 1.13 2.65 -0.97
CA VAL A 55 1.16 1.19 -0.81
C VAL A 55 2.34 0.66 -1.62
N ASP A 56 3.25 -0.03 -0.97
CA ASP A 56 4.41 -0.67 -1.60
C ASP A 56 4.26 -2.18 -1.51
N ALA A 57 4.45 -2.86 -2.65
CA ALA A 57 4.37 -4.31 -2.70
C ALA A 57 5.25 -4.84 -3.83
N THR A 58 5.62 -6.11 -3.74
CA THR A 58 6.30 -6.82 -4.83
C THR A 58 5.43 -8.01 -5.21
N ALA A 59 4.88 -7.98 -6.42
CA ALA A 59 4.05 -9.04 -6.95
C ALA A 59 4.90 -10.13 -7.59
N LEU A 60 4.37 -11.36 -7.57
CA LEU A 60 4.95 -12.49 -8.28
C LEU A 60 4.10 -12.78 -9.51
N MET A 61 4.73 -12.80 -10.67
CA MET A 61 4.07 -13.08 -11.94
C MET A 61 4.52 -14.43 -12.48
N GLY A 62 3.59 -15.21 -12.94
CA GLY A 62 3.88 -16.57 -13.40
C GLY A 62 2.98 -17.01 -14.53
N THR A 63 2.90 -18.31 -14.73
CA THR A 63 2.12 -18.93 -15.81
C THR A 63 0.64 -18.56 -15.68
N GLY A 64 0.07 -18.04 -16.76
CA GLY A 64 -1.35 -17.69 -16.82
C GLY A 64 -1.69 -16.33 -16.22
N ASP A 65 -0.73 -15.61 -15.65
CA ASP A 65 -0.99 -14.29 -15.08
C ASP A 65 -1.07 -13.24 -16.18
N ASP A 66 -1.98 -12.28 -15.97
CA ASP A 66 -2.08 -11.10 -16.82
C ASP A 66 -0.96 -10.14 -16.46
N LEU A 67 -0.05 -9.87 -17.38
CA LEU A 67 1.08 -9.00 -17.18
C LEU A 67 0.77 -7.52 -17.41
N ASP A 68 -0.45 -7.22 -17.83
CA ASP A 68 -0.85 -5.83 -18.05
C ASP A 68 -1.45 -5.23 -16.79
N TRP A 69 -0.90 -4.10 -16.38
CA TRP A 69 -1.31 -3.38 -15.18
C TRP A 69 -2.13 -2.14 -15.54
N PRO A 70 -2.93 -1.60 -14.59
CA PRO A 70 -3.70 -0.40 -14.86
C PRO A 70 -2.85 0.75 -15.36
N ASP A 71 -3.45 1.56 -16.23
CA ASP A 71 -2.82 2.76 -16.76
C ASP A 71 -2.57 3.76 -15.61
N PRO A 72 -1.35 4.31 -15.47
CA PRO A 72 -1.07 5.31 -14.45
C PRO A 72 -1.92 6.59 -14.53
N SER A 73 -2.62 6.81 -15.61
CA SER A 73 -3.53 7.96 -15.73
C SER A 73 -4.88 7.75 -15.05
N ALA A 74 -5.22 6.52 -14.67
CA ALA A 74 -6.53 6.18 -14.11
C ALA A 74 -6.44 5.87 -12.63
N ARG A 75 -7.37 6.41 -11.83
CA ARG A 75 -7.54 6.07 -10.42
C ARG A 75 -8.60 4.98 -10.29
N GLY A 76 -8.42 4.12 -9.30
CA GLY A 76 -9.35 3.01 -9.09
C GLY A 76 -9.31 2.46 -7.68
N PRO A 77 -10.19 1.48 -7.39
CA PRO A 77 -10.24 0.88 -6.06
C PRO A 77 -9.05 -0.04 -5.80
N LEU A 78 -8.57 0.02 -4.55
CA LEU A 78 -7.54 -0.88 -4.05
C LEU A 78 -7.94 -1.28 -2.64
N GLN A 79 -7.79 -2.55 -2.29
CA GLN A 79 -8.11 -3.03 -0.97
C GLN A 79 -6.90 -3.73 -0.37
N VAL A 80 -6.58 -3.36 0.86
CA VAL A 80 -5.48 -3.96 1.62
C VAL A 80 -6.09 -4.69 2.81
N ARG A 81 -5.88 -5.99 2.90
CA ARG A 81 -6.40 -6.83 3.97
C ARG A 81 -5.26 -7.34 4.83
N CYS A 82 -5.40 -7.17 6.14
CA CYS A 82 -4.44 -7.66 7.11
C CYS A 82 -4.97 -8.93 7.77
N ASP A 83 -4.10 -9.87 8.09
CA ASP A 83 -4.47 -11.12 8.75
C ASP A 83 -5.01 -10.91 10.18
N THR A 84 -4.80 -9.74 10.76
CA THR A 84 -5.33 -9.39 12.08
C THR A 84 -6.74 -8.77 12.04
N GLY A 85 -7.40 -8.76 10.88
CA GLY A 85 -8.80 -8.36 10.73
C GLY A 85 -9.03 -6.95 10.21
N GLN A 86 -7.99 -6.16 9.99
CA GLN A 86 -8.15 -4.82 9.43
C GLN A 86 -8.28 -4.91 7.90
N VAL A 87 -9.20 -4.12 7.34
CA VAL A 87 -9.37 -4.00 5.90
C VAL A 87 -9.34 -2.51 5.56
N ILE A 88 -8.40 -2.12 4.72
CA ILE A 88 -8.27 -0.75 4.27
C ILE A 88 -8.80 -0.67 2.84
N ALA A 89 -9.92 0.03 2.67
CA ALA A 89 -10.54 0.22 1.36
C ALA A 89 -10.13 1.60 0.82
N ILE A 90 -9.46 1.60 -0.32
CA ILE A 90 -8.95 2.81 -0.97
C ILE A 90 -9.79 3.03 -2.22
N THR A 91 -10.30 4.24 -2.43
CA THR A 91 -11.18 4.55 -3.55
C THR A 91 -10.47 5.25 -4.71
N ASP A 92 -9.33 5.88 -4.45
CA ASP A 92 -8.63 6.74 -5.41
C ASP A 92 -7.18 6.33 -5.64
N ALA A 93 -6.89 5.03 -5.53
CA ALA A 93 -5.53 4.54 -5.74
C ALA A 93 -5.10 4.74 -7.20
N ILE A 94 -3.91 5.26 -7.37
CA ILE A 94 -3.28 5.40 -8.67
C ILE A 94 -1.90 4.74 -8.62
N ILE A 95 -1.59 3.91 -9.60
CA ILE A 95 -0.29 3.26 -9.68
C ILE A 95 0.76 4.26 -10.17
N GLU A 96 1.95 4.23 -9.59
CA GLU A 96 3.02 5.16 -9.97
C GLU A 96 3.45 4.97 -11.42
N GLN A 97 3.63 3.72 -11.82
CA GLN A 97 3.99 3.34 -13.19
C GLN A 97 3.71 1.86 -13.38
N LYS A 98 3.61 1.43 -14.63
CA LYS A 98 3.56 0.00 -14.90
C LYS A 98 4.88 -0.63 -14.47
N PRO A 99 4.84 -1.72 -13.67
CA PRO A 99 6.06 -2.27 -13.10
C PRO A 99 6.93 -2.97 -14.13
N ASP A 100 8.23 -2.94 -13.89
CA ASP A 100 9.18 -3.79 -14.61
C ASP A 100 9.04 -5.21 -14.07
N ILE A 101 8.96 -6.18 -14.96
CA ILE A 101 8.86 -7.59 -14.59
C ILE A 101 10.18 -8.25 -14.95
N GLY A 102 10.89 -8.75 -13.93
CA GLY A 102 12.18 -9.37 -14.11
C GLY A 102 12.13 -10.88 -14.19
N ASP A 103 13.15 -11.49 -14.74
CA ASP A 103 13.38 -12.92 -14.64
C ASP A 103 13.91 -13.29 -13.24
N GLY A 104 14.14 -14.56 -12.97
CA GLY A 104 14.62 -14.96 -11.65
C GLY A 104 13.56 -14.91 -10.56
N GLY A 105 12.30 -15.20 -10.91
CA GLY A 105 11.19 -15.25 -9.96
C GLY A 105 10.00 -14.41 -10.33
N GLY A 106 10.03 -13.73 -11.48
CA GLY A 106 8.88 -12.96 -11.98
C GLY A 106 8.44 -11.84 -11.05
N LYS A 107 9.38 -11.16 -10.40
CA LYS A 107 9.06 -10.11 -9.42
C LYS A 107 8.74 -8.80 -10.12
N ALA A 108 7.65 -8.14 -9.67
CA ALA A 108 7.23 -6.84 -10.15
C ALA A 108 7.05 -5.91 -8.94
N ALA A 109 7.84 -4.85 -8.85
CA ALA A 109 7.74 -3.87 -7.77
C ALA A 109 6.59 -2.91 -8.06
N LEU A 110 5.66 -2.79 -7.13
CA LEU A 110 4.45 -1.99 -7.28
C LEU A 110 4.41 -0.88 -6.25
N ARG A 111 3.91 0.28 -6.67
CA ARG A 111 3.67 1.41 -5.78
C ARG A 111 2.41 2.13 -6.21
N TRP A 112 1.50 2.32 -5.25
CA TRP A 112 0.27 3.10 -5.45
C TRP A 112 0.27 4.30 -4.54
N PHE A 113 -0.35 5.38 -4.98
CA PHE A 113 -0.61 6.58 -4.18
C PHE A 113 -2.10 6.75 -3.98
N PHE A 114 -2.51 7.27 -2.84
CA PHE A 114 -3.92 7.52 -2.56
C PHE A 114 -4.07 8.62 -1.51
N ASP A 115 -5.27 9.19 -1.42
CA ASP A 115 -5.62 10.18 -0.39
C ASP A 115 -6.86 9.79 0.38
N ASN A 116 -7.79 9.04 -0.22
CA ASN A 116 -9.06 8.68 0.41
C ASN A 116 -9.11 7.19 0.72
N TYR A 117 -9.44 6.87 1.96
CA TYR A 117 -9.52 5.50 2.41
C TYR A 117 -10.55 5.34 3.52
N THR A 118 -10.96 4.08 3.75
CA THR A 118 -11.79 3.69 4.90
C THR A 118 -11.16 2.48 5.55
N ILE A 119 -11.17 2.42 6.86
CA ILE A 119 -10.65 1.26 7.59
C ILE A 119 -11.81 0.57 8.28
N GLN A 120 -11.93 -0.74 8.06
CA GLN A 120 -12.86 -1.61 8.76
C GLN A 120 -12.07 -2.60 9.60
N VAL A 121 -12.52 -2.86 10.80
CA VAL A 121 -11.91 -3.83 11.68
C VAL A 121 -12.90 -4.95 11.94
N THR A 122 -12.52 -6.17 11.58
CA THR A 122 -13.30 -7.36 11.88
C THR A 122 -12.59 -8.15 12.98
N SER A 123 -13.33 -8.53 13.99
CA SER A 123 -12.77 -9.26 15.13
C SER A 123 -13.25 -10.71 15.14
#